data_6f7a6a13e8b6805e2ed8bdb294d91c0c
#
_entry.id   6f7a6a13e8b6805e2ed8bdb294d91c0c
#
_cell.length_a   1.000
_cell.length_b   1.000
_cell.length_c   1.000
_cell.angle_alpha   90.00
_cell.angle_beta   90.00
_cell.angle_gamma   90.00
#
_symmetry.space_group_name_H-M   'P 1'
#
loop_
_entity.id
_entity.type
_entity.pdbx_description
1 polymer ?
#
loop_
_entity_poly.entity_id
_entity_poly.type
_entity_poly.pdbx_seq_one_letter_code
_entity_poly.pdbx_strand_id
1 'polypeptide(L)'
;GGYRHVPLLQPIIDMPFDFKIDETEIPFLLGKKLAERGFDNLHRYHVEQFADPETGKSPEDEKQFSEYAAKIATRDLWDPKRHKGGDKINGWEEFKKIGVWNSDPYPYRARWSKMKTETGKFEFYSQTLKTALEKHGKKHDTDVDHVLEVCKYEARGELAFVPHHEEPYVHGDPGEYPLLFVDHKARLNREGRSANCSWYYELKDLDPGDVNYQDAAKLNPKDAAALGIEKGDKIKIISPVGEIECTATLWEGVRPGCVAKCYGQGHWAYGSRAAEVFGKKPRGGNNNYILPADYDRLSGSSAYYSTTRVKIVKL
;
A
#
# COMPACT_ATOMS: atom_id res chain seq x y z
N GLY A 1 -5.57 6.69 27.49
CA GLY A 1 -5.38 5.25 27.62
C GLY A 1 -5.89 4.47 26.43
N GLY A 2 -5.55 3.23 26.37
CA GLY A 2 -5.97 2.30 25.32
C GLY A 2 -5.52 0.89 25.63
N TYR A 3 -5.77 0.01 24.72
CA TYR A 3 -5.27 -1.37 24.72
C TYR A 3 -4.99 -1.82 23.28
N ARG A 4 -4.18 -2.84 23.15
CA ARG A 4 -3.98 -3.52 21.86
C ARG A 4 -4.89 -4.72 21.78
N HIS A 5 -5.43 -4.99 20.62
CA HIS A 5 -6.12 -6.24 20.33
C HIS A 5 -5.50 -6.90 19.09
N VAL A 6 -5.53 -8.20 19.08
CA VAL A 6 -5.09 -9.03 17.94
C VAL A 6 -6.25 -9.97 17.62
N PRO A 7 -7.04 -9.65 16.58
CA PRO A 7 -8.11 -10.55 16.14
C PRO A 7 -7.53 -11.71 15.32
N LEU A 8 -8.12 -12.88 15.46
CA LEU A 8 -7.90 -14.03 14.60
C LEU A 8 -9.05 -14.10 13.59
N LEU A 9 -8.79 -13.70 12.37
CA LEU A 9 -9.76 -13.82 11.29
C LEU A 9 -9.89 -15.29 10.87
N GLN A 10 -11.12 -15.77 10.80
CA GLN A 10 -11.44 -17.13 10.42
C GLN A 10 -12.54 -17.12 9.35
N PRO A 11 -12.58 -18.10 8.44
CA PRO A 11 -13.64 -18.21 7.46
C PRO A 11 -14.99 -18.46 8.16
N ILE A 12 -16.01 -17.71 7.77
CA ILE A 12 -17.38 -17.83 8.30
C ILE A 12 -18.20 -18.78 7.43
N ILE A 13 -17.88 -18.82 6.15
CA ILE A 13 -18.51 -19.69 5.14
C ILE A 13 -17.42 -20.36 4.31
N ASP A 14 -17.77 -21.48 3.71
CA ASP A 14 -16.92 -22.10 2.70
C ASP A 14 -16.80 -21.18 1.47
N MET A 15 -15.62 -21.20 0.84
CA MET A 15 -15.42 -20.46 -0.40
C MET A 15 -16.41 -20.96 -1.47
N PRO A 16 -17.25 -20.06 -2.02
CA PRO A 16 -18.30 -20.47 -2.97
C PRO A 16 -17.78 -20.76 -4.40
N PHE A 17 -16.47 -20.62 -4.62
CA PHE A 17 -15.81 -20.83 -5.91
C PHE A 17 -14.84 -22.00 -5.84
N ASP A 18 -14.49 -22.57 -7.00
CA ASP A 18 -13.51 -23.67 -7.08
C ASP A 18 -12.09 -23.23 -6.68
N PHE A 19 -11.75 -21.97 -6.86
CA PHE A 19 -10.48 -21.41 -6.40
C PHE A 19 -10.53 -21.16 -4.88
N LYS A 20 -9.89 -22.04 -4.12
CA LYS A 20 -9.92 -22.06 -2.65
C LYS A 20 -8.55 -21.77 -2.02
N ILE A 21 -7.75 -20.93 -2.64
CA ILE A 21 -6.40 -20.59 -2.17
C ILE A 21 -6.44 -19.19 -1.56
N ASP A 22 -5.97 -19.07 -0.32
CA ASP A 22 -5.72 -17.78 0.33
C ASP A 22 -4.36 -17.22 -0.10
N GLU A 23 -4.21 -15.90 -0.09
CA GLU A 23 -2.94 -15.26 -0.48
C GLU A 23 -1.76 -15.68 0.42
N THR A 24 -2.03 -16.04 1.67
CA THR A 24 -1.02 -16.53 2.62
C THR A 24 -0.51 -17.94 2.30
N GLU A 25 -1.23 -18.70 1.50
CA GLU A 25 -0.90 -20.06 1.08
C GLU A 25 -0.03 -20.09 -0.19
N ILE A 26 -0.08 -19.03 -0.99
CA ILE A 26 0.63 -18.92 -2.28
C ILE A 26 2.15 -19.17 -2.13
N PRO A 27 2.87 -18.60 -1.14
CA PRO A 27 4.31 -18.85 -1.00
C PRO A 27 4.66 -20.32 -0.82
N PHE A 28 3.86 -21.07 -0.06
CA PHE A 28 4.07 -22.51 0.15
C PHE A 28 3.87 -23.29 -1.15
N LEU A 29 2.77 -23.03 -1.85
CA LEU A 29 2.46 -23.67 -3.12
C LEU A 29 3.52 -23.36 -4.19
N LEU A 30 3.98 -22.11 -4.24
CA LEU A 30 5.06 -21.70 -5.15
C LEU A 30 6.37 -22.43 -4.81
N GLY A 31 6.72 -22.50 -3.52
CA GLY A 31 7.90 -23.24 -3.06
C GLY A 31 7.85 -24.71 -3.48
N LYS A 32 6.69 -25.36 -3.32
CA LYS A 32 6.47 -26.75 -3.75
C LYS A 32 6.64 -26.92 -5.27
N LYS A 33 6.08 -26.00 -6.06
CA LYS A 33 6.24 -26.01 -7.53
C LYS A 33 7.67 -25.76 -7.99
N LEU A 34 8.42 -24.93 -7.29
CA LEU A 34 9.84 -24.71 -7.57
C LEU A 34 10.68 -25.96 -7.21
N ALA A 35 10.36 -26.64 -6.10
CA ALA A 35 11.04 -27.86 -5.70
C ALA A 35 10.87 -28.99 -6.74
N GLU A 36 9.68 -29.13 -7.34
CA GLU A 36 9.44 -30.06 -8.46
C GLU A 36 10.36 -29.78 -9.68
N ARG A 37 10.93 -28.56 -9.79
CA ARG A 37 11.85 -28.14 -10.84
C ARG A 37 13.32 -28.08 -10.42
N GLY A 38 13.65 -28.63 -9.26
CA GLY A 38 15.01 -28.67 -8.73
C GLY A 38 15.44 -27.46 -7.88
N PHE A 39 14.50 -26.53 -7.55
CA PHE A 39 14.75 -25.38 -6.68
C PHE A 39 14.02 -25.56 -5.35
N ASP A 40 14.57 -26.39 -4.45
CA ASP A 40 13.90 -26.80 -3.21
C ASP A 40 14.09 -25.85 -2.02
N ASN A 41 14.98 -24.88 -2.11
CA ASN A 41 15.39 -24.02 -1.00
C ASN A 41 14.21 -23.29 -0.33
N LEU A 42 13.23 -22.79 -1.12
CA LEU A 42 12.07 -22.09 -0.58
C LEU A 42 11.11 -23.08 0.13
N HIS A 43 10.83 -24.23 -0.48
CA HIS A 43 9.97 -25.24 0.12
C HIS A 43 10.58 -25.80 1.41
N ARG A 44 11.87 -26.13 1.39
CA ARG A 44 12.62 -26.57 2.57
C ARG A 44 12.56 -25.53 3.70
N TYR A 45 12.77 -24.26 3.39
CA TYR A 45 12.63 -23.17 4.36
C TYR A 45 11.23 -23.18 5.00
N HIS A 46 10.16 -23.31 4.20
CA HIS A 46 8.80 -23.34 4.72
C HIS A 46 8.55 -24.52 5.66
N VAL A 47 8.96 -25.72 5.29
CA VAL A 47 8.72 -26.91 6.13
C VAL A 47 9.58 -26.93 7.39
N GLU A 48 10.79 -26.36 7.37
CA GLU A 48 11.69 -26.29 8.52
C GLU A 48 11.33 -25.16 9.49
N GLN A 49 11.00 -23.97 8.97
CA GLN A 49 10.80 -22.80 9.81
C GLN A 49 9.35 -22.64 10.31
N PHE A 50 8.39 -23.26 9.65
CA PHE A 50 6.98 -23.17 10.01
C PHE A 50 6.42 -24.49 10.56
N ALA A 51 7.21 -25.18 11.36
CA ALA A 51 6.71 -26.32 12.11
C ALA A 51 5.70 -25.88 13.18
N ASP A 52 4.69 -26.71 13.41
CA ASP A 52 3.68 -26.45 14.45
C ASP A 52 4.35 -26.24 15.82
N PRO A 53 4.17 -25.10 16.46
CA PRO A 53 4.82 -24.79 17.73
C PRO A 53 4.33 -25.63 18.92
N GLU A 54 3.23 -26.39 18.78
CA GLU A 54 2.71 -27.30 19.81
C GLU A 54 3.25 -28.72 19.62
N THR A 55 3.34 -29.21 18.39
CA THR A 55 3.68 -30.60 18.08
C THR A 55 5.07 -30.79 17.46
N GLY A 56 5.67 -29.73 16.93
CA GLY A 56 6.93 -29.77 16.18
C GLY A 56 6.83 -30.39 14.79
N LYS A 57 5.61 -30.68 14.30
CA LYS A 57 5.42 -31.27 12.96
C LYS A 57 5.55 -30.20 11.88
N SER A 58 6.26 -30.54 10.81
CA SER A 58 6.31 -29.70 9.60
C SER A 58 4.97 -29.66 8.88
N PRO A 59 4.63 -28.55 8.17
CA PRO A 59 3.41 -28.49 7.38
C PRO A 59 3.49 -29.40 6.16
N GLU A 60 2.45 -30.16 5.89
CA GLU A 60 2.34 -31.08 4.75
C GLU A 60 1.66 -30.41 3.54
N ASP A 61 0.82 -29.43 3.82
CA ASP A 61 0.07 -28.67 2.82
C ASP A 61 0.01 -27.17 3.14
N GLU A 62 -0.57 -26.40 2.22
CA GLU A 62 -0.67 -24.94 2.33
C GLU A 62 -1.60 -24.50 3.47
N LYS A 63 -2.59 -25.27 3.84
CA LYS A 63 -3.51 -24.96 4.93
C LYS A 63 -2.80 -25.08 6.28
N GLN A 64 -2.10 -26.18 6.49
CA GLN A 64 -1.26 -26.36 7.67
C GLN A 64 -0.16 -25.30 7.75
N PHE A 65 0.49 -24.98 6.62
CA PHE A 65 1.48 -23.89 6.59
C PHE A 65 0.89 -22.58 7.07
N SER A 66 -0.28 -22.17 6.58
CA SER A 66 -0.94 -20.93 6.95
C SER A 66 -1.36 -20.94 8.43
N GLU A 67 -1.92 -22.03 8.92
CA GLU A 67 -2.28 -22.18 10.33
C GLU A 67 -1.05 -22.13 11.25
N TYR A 68 0.03 -22.85 10.90
CA TYR A 68 1.25 -22.87 11.70
C TYR A 68 1.97 -21.51 11.69
N ALA A 69 1.94 -20.81 10.57
CA ALA A 69 2.43 -19.43 10.49
C ALA A 69 1.65 -18.50 11.44
N ALA A 70 0.33 -18.61 11.48
CA ALA A 70 -0.50 -17.86 12.41
C ALA A 70 -0.24 -18.24 13.88
N LYS A 71 -0.10 -19.52 14.18
CA LYS A 71 0.31 -20.01 15.51
C LYS A 71 1.63 -19.43 15.96
N ILE A 72 2.66 -19.46 15.10
CA ILE A 72 4.00 -18.93 15.40
C ILE A 72 3.94 -17.42 15.65
N ALA A 73 3.29 -16.68 14.77
CA ALA A 73 3.18 -15.22 14.85
C ALA A 73 2.44 -14.74 16.11
N THR A 74 1.50 -15.51 16.61
CA THR A 74 0.65 -15.14 17.76
C THR A 74 0.97 -15.91 19.04
N ARG A 75 2.04 -16.70 19.06
CA ARG A 75 2.35 -17.64 20.14
C ARG A 75 2.38 -17.01 21.53
N ASP A 76 2.90 -15.81 21.67
CA ASP A 76 2.96 -15.10 22.96
C ASP A 76 1.57 -14.71 23.52
N LEU A 77 0.49 -14.89 22.74
CA LEU A 77 -0.87 -14.52 23.13
C LEU A 77 -1.66 -15.69 23.68
N TRP A 78 -1.40 -16.91 23.24
CA TRP A 78 -2.17 -18.10 23.56
C TRP A 78 -1.36 -19.25 24.20
N ASP A 79 -0.02 -19.22 24.14
CA ASP A 79 0.83 -20.20 24.79
C ASP A 79 1.01 -19.81 26.28
N PRO A 80 0.47 -20.57 27.24
CA PRO A 80 0.57 -20.23 28.65
C PRO A 80 2.01 -20.09 29.19
N LYS A 81 2.97 -20.75 28.55
CA LYS A 81 4.39 -20.68 28.91
C LYS A 81 5.06 -19.38 28.44
N ARG A 82 4.43 -18.67 27.50
CA ARG A 82 4.97 -17.45 26.89
C ARG A 82 4.14 -16.20 27.16
N HIS A 83 3.01 -16.35 27.85
CA HIS A 83 2.08 -15.28 28.13
C HIS A 83 2.73 -14.10 28.87
N LYS A 84 2.54 -12.87 28.36
CA LYS A 84 3.16 -11.64 28.87
C LYS A 84 2.17 -10.57 29.32
N GLY A 85 0.95 -10.95 29.65
CA GLY A 85 -0.14 -10.05 30.07
C GLY A 85 -1.31 -9.98 29.07
N GLY A 86 -2.39 -9.31 29.46
CA GLY A 86 -3.65 -9.27 28.71
C GLY A 86 -4.53 -10.48 28.96
N ASP A 87 -5.43 -10.77 28.03
CA ASP A 87 -6.35 -11.91 28.12
C ASP A 87 -5.58 -13.22 28.27
N LYS A 88 -5.95 -14.03 29.26
CA LYS A 88 -5.39 -15.36 29.46
C LYS A 88 -6.08 -16.35 28.56
N ILE A 89 -5.35 -16.87 27.60
CA ILE A 89 -5.80 -17.87 26.65
C ILE A 89 -4.92 -19.12 26.80
N ASN A 90 -5.53 -20.30 26.91
CA ASN A 90 -4.82 -21.54 27.22
C ASN A 90 -4.76 -22.48 26.00
N GLY A 91 -4.05 -22.06 24.99
CA GLY A 91 -3.80 -22.84 23.80
C GLY A 91 -4.48 -22.31 22.55
N TRP A 92 -4.07 -22.87 21.42
CA TRP A 92 -4.51 -22.42 20.10
C TRP A 92 -6.02 -22.62 19.87
N GLU A 93 -6.58 -23.75 20.31
CA GLU A 93 -8.00 -24.04 20.12
C GLU A 93 -8.90 -23.08 20.90
N GLU A 94 -8.48 -22.65 22.09
CA GLU A 94 -9.19 -21.63 22.83
C GLU A 94 -9.08 -20.27 22.16
N PHE A 95 -7.90 -19.93 21.59
CA PHE A 95 -7.73 -18.68 20.82
C PHE A 95 -8.62 -18.66 19.58
N LYS A 96 -8.71 -19.75 18.84
CA LYS A 96 -9.66 -19.87 17.71
C LYS A 96 -11.11 -19.65 18.15
N LYS A 97 -11.50 -20.21 19.27
CA LYS A 97 -12.87 -20.08 19.80
C LYS A 97 -13.19 -18.65 20.26
N ILE A 98 -12.27 -17.98 20.94
CA ILE A 98 -12.44 -16.61 21.41
C ILE A 98 -12.34 -15.62 20.23
N GLY A 99 -11.44 -15.85 19.29
CA GLY A 99 -11.24 -15.06 18.08
C GLY A 99 -10.52 -13.73 18.26
N VAL A 100 -10.17 -13.34 19.49
CA VAL A 100 -9.44 -12.09 19.77
C VAL A 100 -8.67 -12.18 21.08
N TRP A 101 -7.50 -11.56 21.11
CA TRP A 101 -6.75 -11.31 22.33
C TRP A 101 -6.64 -9.79 22.58
N ASN A 102 -6.82 -9.37 23.82
CA ASN A 102 -6.67 -7.99 24.25
C ASN A 102 -5.53 -7.85 25.27
N SER A 103 -4.70 -6.82 25.12
CA SER A 103 -3.72 -6.46 26.14
C SER A 103 -4.38 -5.85 27.37
N ASP A 104 -3.67 -5.85 28.49
CA ASP A 104 -4.07 -4.98 29.60
C ASP A 104 -4.16 -3.53 29.14
N PRO A 105 -5.11 -2.75 29.66
CA PRO A 105 -5.17 -1.32 29.41
C PRO A 105 -3.89 -0.61 29.82
N TYR A 106 -3.45 0.35 29.04
CA TYR A 106 -2.31 1.18 29.38
C TYR A 106 -2.70 2.66 29.48
N PRO A 107 -2.07 3.43 30.39
CA PRO A 107 -2.37 4.84 30.54
C PRO A 107 -1.93 5.64 29.30
N TYR A 108 -2.56 6.79 29.12
CA TYR A 108 -2.15 7.73 28.07
C TYR A 108 -0.66 8.05 28.18
N ARG A 109 0.02 8.08 27.05
CA ARG A 109 1.48 8.31 26.96
C ARG A 109 2.38 7.25 27.61
N ALA A 110 1.88 6.10 28.01
CA ALA A 110 2.69 5.03 28.65
C ALA A 110 3.91 4.59 27.82
N ARG A 111 3.86 4.77 26.50
CA ARG A 111 4.95 4.41 25.60
C ARG A 111 5.96 5.53 25.35
N TRP A 112 5.64 6.76 25.72
CA TRP A 112 6.52 7.90 25.48
C TRP A 112 7.81 7.84 26.30
N SER A 113 7.76 7.21 27.46
CA SER A 113 8.93 6.95 28.30
C SER A 113 9.75 5.72 27.87
N LYS A 114 9.32 5.02 26.80
CA LYS A 114 9.92 3.76 26.33
C LYS A 114 10.28 3.82 24.85
N MET A 115 10.56 5.01 24.34
CA MET A 115 11.02 5.17 22.96
C MET A 115 12.40 4.51 22.81
N LYS A 116 12.54 3.73 21.74
CA LYS A 116 13.80 3.04 21.40
C LYS A 116 14.70 3.94 20.55
N THR A 117 14.83 5.18 20.96
CA THR A 117 15.75 6.15 20.38
C THR A 117 16.97 6.29 21.27
N GLU A 118 18.06 6.85 20.79
CA GLU A 118 19.28 7.04 21.56
C GLU A 118 19.05 7.88 22.82
N THR A 119 18.23 8.95 22.70
CA THR A 119 17.86 9.83 23.81
C THR A 119 16.70 9.29 24.68
N GLY A 120 16.04 8.22 24.26
CA GLY A 120 14.80 7.73 24.88
C GLY A 120 13.59 8.64 24.67
N LYS A 121 13.71 9.67 23.80
CA LYS A 121 12.68 10.67 23.48
C LYS A 121 12.36 10.61 22.00
N PHE A 122 11.31 11.32 21.59
CA PHE A 122 11.07 11.57 20.17
C PHE A 122 12.21 12.45 19.62
N GLU A 123 12.85 11.98 18.54
CA GLU A 123 13.98 12.64 17.91
C GLU A 123 13.59 13.14 16.53
N PHE A 124 13.82 14.42 16.26
CA PHE A 124 13.73 14.99 14.90
C PHE A 124 15.00 14.72 14.09
N TYR A 125 16.14 14.66 14.75
CA TYR A 125 17.41 14.28 14.14
C TYR A 125 17.48 12.75 14.00
N SER A 126 17.72 12.26 12.79
CA SER A 126 17.76 10.82 12.50
C SER A 126 19.18 10.26 12.65
N GLN A 127 19.58 9.93 13.86
CA GLN A 127 20.83 9.23 14.10
C GLN A 127 20.89 7.88 13.36
N THR A 128 19.77 7.20 13.23
CA THR A 128 19.67 5.93 12.48
C THR A 128 20.05 6.11 11.02
N LEU A 129 19.53 7.15 10.36
CA LEU A 129 19.86 7.45 8.96
C LEU A 129 21.34 7.80 8.81
N LYS A 130 21.88 8.67 9.69
CA LYS A 130 23.30 9.03 9.69
C LYS A 130 24.20 7.80 9.78
N THR A 131 23.97 6.98 10.79
CA THR A 131 24.73 5.74 11.00
C THR A 131 24.64 4.78 9.81
N ALA A 132 23.45 4.65 9.19
CA ALA A 132 23.27 3.80 8.02
C ALA A 132 24.08 4.30 6.82
N LEU A 133 24.05 5.62 6.54
CA LEU A 133 24.80 6.21 5.42
C LEU A 133 26.32 6.19 5.67
N GLU A 134 26.78 6.47 6.87
CA GLU A 134 28.19 6.35 7.22
C GLU A 134 28.69 4.90 7.06
N LYS A 135 27.90 3.92 7.49
CA LYS A 135 28.22 2.49 7.31
C LYS A 135 28.25 2.11 5.83
N HIS A 136 27.31 2.63 5.05
CA HIS A 136 27.27 2.42 3.58
C HIS A 136 28.50 3.03 2.94
N GLY A 137 28.84 4.28 3.25
CA GLY A 137 30.03 4.96 2.74
C GLY A 137 31.31 4.19 3.02
N LYS A 138 31.52 3.75 4.26
CA LYS A 138 32.67 2.90 4.62
C LYS A 138 32.73 1.60 3.84
N LYS A 139 31.59 0.96 3.57
CA LYS A 139 31.53 -0.30 2.83
C LYS A 139 31.91 -0.12 1.34
N HIS A 140 31.59 1.03 0.77
CA HIS A 140 31.74 1.32 -0.66
C HIS A 140 32.84 2.35 -0.98
N ASP A 141 33.70 2.66 -0.01
CA ASP A 141 34.81 3.62 -0.10
C ASP A 141 34.34 4.99 -0.64
N THR A 142 33.28 5.52 -0.03
CA THR A 142 32.69 6.82 -0.36
C THR A 142 32.24 7.55 0.92
N ASP A 143 31.88 8.81 0.79
CA ASP A 143 31.35 9.60 1.89
C ASP A 143 29.82 9.77 1.82
N VAL A 144 29.24 10.30 2.87
CA VAL A 144 27.78 10.50 3.00
C VAL A 144 27.28 11.51 2.00
N ASP A 145 28.01 12.60 1.77
CA ASP A 145 27.57 13.67 0.86
C ASP A 145 27.54 13.18 -0.59
N HIS A 146 28.49 12.34 -0.99
CA HIS A 146 28.44 11.70 -2.31
C HIS A 146 27.25 10.72 -2.44
N VAL A 147 26.94 9.94 -1.40
CA VAL A 147 25.75 9.07 -1.42
C VAL A 147 24.48 9.90 -1.59
N LEU A 148 24.34 11.01 -0.87
CA LEU A 148 23.19 11.91 -0.98
C LEU A 148 23.11 12.55 -2.39
N GLU A 149 24.23 12.93 -2.97
CA GLU A 149 24.31 13.46 -4.33
C GLU A 149 23.82 12.45 -5.38
N VAL A 150 24.30 11.22 -5.30
CA VAL A 150 23.86 10.12 -6.20
C VAL A 150 22.37 9.83 -6.01
N CYS A 151 21.86 9.95 -4.78
CA CYS A 151 20.43 9.82 -4.46
C CYS A 151 19.59 11.05 -4.84
N LYS A 152 20.22 12.12 -5.36
CA LYS A 152 19.60 13.39 -5.77
C LYS A 152 18.97 14.17 -4.61
N TYR A 153 19.53 14.09 -3.42
CA TYR A 153 19.18 14.96 -2.30
C TYR A 153 20.03 16.22 -2.31
N GLU A 154 19.45 17.35 -1.92
CA GLU A 154 20.13 18.65 -1.90
C GLU A 154 20.81 18.93 -0.55
N ALA A 155 20.19 18.48 0.55
CA ALA A 155 20.71 18.69 1.89
C ALA A 155 22.04 17.99 2.11
N ARG A 156 22.95 18.66 2.81
CA ARG A 156 24.29 18.16 3.15
C ARG A 156 24.58 18.36 4.64
N GLY A 157 25.57 17.61 5.14
CA GLY A 157 25.96 17.66 6.54
C GLY A 157 24.79 17.33 7.48
N GLU A 158 24.70 18.03 8.61
CA GLU A 158 23.71 17.74 9.65
C GLU A 158 22.26 18.05 9.20
N LEU A 159 22.05 18.93 8.21
CA LEU A 159 20.74 19.23 7.67
C LEU A 159 20.07 18.02 7.01
N ALA A 160 20.86 17.12 6.42
CA ALA A 160 20.35 15.91 5.77
C ALA A 160 19.65 14.94 6.76
N PHE A 161 19.92 15.08 8.07
CA PHE A 161 19.41 14.17 9.11
C PHE A 161 18.25 14.75 9.92
N VAL A 162 17.76 15.93 9.60
CA VAL A 162 16.55 16.53 10.18
C VAL A 162 15.46 16.66 9.13
N PRO A 163 14.18 16.64 9.51
CA PRO A 163 13.11 16.94 8.57
C PRO A 163 13.31 18.31 7.93
N HIS A 164 13.34 18.35 6.63
CA HIS A 164 13.49 19.56 5.82
C HIS A 164 12.68 19.43 4.54
N HIS A 165 12.51 20.52 3.82
CA HIS A 165 11.88 20.54 2.50
C HIS A 165 12.96 20.49 1.43
N GLU A 166 12.74 19.66 0.42
CA GLU A 166 13.44 19.69 -0.86
C GLU A 166 12.42 19.74 -1.98
N GLU A 167 12.73 20.38 -3.09
CA GLU A 167 11.84 20.43 -4.24
C GLU A 167 11.76 19.01 -4.85
N PRO A 168 10.53 18.45 -4.99
CA PRO A 168 10.39 17.13 -5.58
C PRO A 168 10.75 17.16 -7.07
N TYR A 169 11.41 16.11 -7.53
CA TYR A 169 11.58 15.91 -8.96
C TYR A 169 10.21 15.62 -9.59
N VAL A 170 9.82 16.43 -10.58
CA VAL A 170 8.53 16.30 -11.27
C VAL A 170 8.75 15.95 -12.73
N HIS A 171 8.14 14.86 -13.17
CA HIS A 171 8.21 14.38 -14.55
C HIS A 171 7.28 15.20 -15.46
N GLY A 172 7.79 15.63 -16.59
CA GLY A 172 7.07 16.40 -17.61
C GLY A 172 7.42 17.88 -17.64
N ASP A 173 7.53 18.43 -18.84
CA ASP A 173 7.75 19.86 -19.06
C ASP A 173 6.48 20.64 -18.72
N PRO A 174 6.53 21.70 -17.88
CA PRO A 174 5.35 22.45 -17.49
C PRO A 174 4.68 23.22 -18.63
N GLY A 175 5.39 23.52 -19.71
CA GLY A 175 4.82 24.16 -20.90
C GLY A 175 3.98 23.20 -21.74
N GLU A 176 4.34 21.92 -21.77
CA GLU A 176 3.58 20.89 -22.48
C GLU A 176 2.53 20.22 -21.58
N TYR A 177 2.85 19.99 -20.31
CA TYR A 177 2.01 19.31 -19.31
C TYR A 177 1.74 20.25 -18.13
N PRO A 178 0.76 21.16 -18.25
CA PRO A 178 0.62 22.27 -17.30
C PRO A 178 0.06 21.89 -15.93
N LEU A 179 -0.60 20.71 -15.81
CA LEU A 179 -1.25 20.28 -14.57
C LEU A 179 -0.41 19.24 -13.82
N LEU A 180 -0.43 19.30 -12.49
CA LEU A 180 0.09 18.22 -11.65
C LEU A 180 -0.98 17.15 -11.47
N PHE A 181 -0.60 15.89 -11.68
CA PHE A 181 -1.48 14.76 -11.43
C PHE A 181 -1.38 14.32 -9.96
N VAL A 182 -2.52 14.22 -9.30
CA VAL A 182 -2.63 13.76 -7.90
C VAL A 182 -3.31 12.40 -7.88
N ASP A 183 -2.53 11.36 -7.65
CA ASP A 183 -3.03 10.01 -7.45
C ASP A 183 -3.53 9.86 -6.01
N HIS A 184 -4.78 9.45 -5.81
CA HIS A 184 -5.35 9.34 -4.47
C HIS A 184 -6.23 8.10 -4.31
N LYS A 185 -6.46 7.72 -3.06
CA LYS A 185 -7.35 6.64 -2.68
C LYS A 185 -8.72 7.17 -2.32
N ALA A 186 -9.77 6.71 -3.01
CA ALA A 186 -11.14 6.96 -2.58
C ALA A 186 -11.47 6.16 -1.30
N ARG A 187 -12.39 6.64 -0.48
CA ARG A 187 -12.74 6.04 0.82
C ARG A 187 -13.10 4.57 0.75
N LEU A 188 -13.83 4.16 -0.28
CA LEU A 188 -14.27 2.77 -0.46
C LEU A 188 -13.31 1.95 -1.34
N ASN A 189 -12.30 2.57 -1.92
CA ASN A 189 -11.35 1.84 -2.74
C ASN A 189 -10.35 1.09 -1.84
N ARG A 190 -10.37 -0.22 -1.92
CA ARG A 190 -9.40 -1.07 -1.23
C ARG A 190 -8.41 -1.62 -2.25
N GLU A 191 -7.38 -0.83 -2.56
CA GLU A 191 -6.27 -1.23 -3.45
C GLU A 191 -6.74 -1.75 -4.82
N GLY A 192 -7.78 -1.12 -5.40
CA GLY A 192 -8.38 -1.51 -6.69
C GLY A 192 -9.36 -2.69 -6.62
N ARG A 193 -9.46 -3.40 -5.51
CA ARG A 193 -10.35 -4.57 -5.35
C ARG A 193 -11.83 -4.20 -5.36
N SER A 194 -12.16 -2.97 -5.01
CA SER A 194 -13.54 -2.48 -4.94
C SER A 194 -14.20 -2.28 -6.31
N ALA A 195 -13.42 -2.19 -7.38
CA ALA A 195 -13.92 -1.86 -8.71
C ALA A 195 -14.96 -2.87 -9.28
N ASN A 196 -14.98 -4.12 -8.78
CA ASN A 196 -15.97 -5.11 -9.17
C ASN A 196 -17.12 -5.30 -8.16
N CYS A 197 -17.13 -4.55 -7.04
CA CYS A 197 -18.17 -4.63 -6.03
C CYS A 197 -19.38 -3.79 -6.44
N SER A 198 -20.51 -4.45 -6.75
CA SER A 198 -21.71 -3.79 -7.23
C SER A 198 -22.24 -2.71 -6.29
N TRP A 199 -22.15 -2.92 -4.99
CA TRP A 199 -22.66 -1.98 -3.99
C TRP A 199 -21.97 -0.63 -4.02
N TYR A 200 -20.70 -0.55 -4.39
CA TYR A 200 -19.99 0.72 -4.48
C TYR A 200 -20.54 1.64 -5.58
N TYR A 201 -21.15 1.07 -6.62
CA TYR A 201 -21.79 1.85 -7.68
C TYR A 201 -23.16 2.40 -7.28
N GLU A 202 -23.72 1.94 -6.18
CA GLU A 202 -25.00 2.42 -5.63
C GLU A 202 -24.81 3.55 -4.62
N LEU A 203 -23.60 3.66 -4.04
CA LEU A 203 -23.27 4.68 -3.06
C LEU A 203 -22.93 6.00 -3.75
N LYS A 204 -23.50 7.09 -3.24
CA LYS A 204 -23.36 8.45 -3.77
C LYS A 204 -22.71 9.35 -2.71
N ASP A 205 -22.05 10.40 -3.18
CA ASP A 205 -21.51 11.51 -2.34
C ASP A 205 -20.57 11.04 -1.20
N LEU A 206 -19.90 9.92 -1.37
CA LEU A 206 -18.97 9.40 -0.36
C LEU A 206 -17.63 10.14 -0.34
N ASP A 207 -17.13 10.50 -1.50
CA ASP A 207 -15.96 11.35 -1.65
C ASP A 207 -16.38 12.70 -2.20
N PRO A 208 -15.83 13.82 -1.69
CA PRO A 208 -16.15 15.14 -2.19
C PRO A 208 -15.96 15.23 -3.70
N GLY A 209 -16.94 15.83 -4.38
CA GLY A 209 -16.94 15.97 -5.82
C GLY A 209 -17.47 14.76 -6.61
N ASP A 210 -17.63 13.60 -5.98
CA ASP A 210 -18.16 12.40 -6.64
C ASP A 210 -19.68 12.30 -6.50
N VAL A 211 -20.33 11.82 -7.55
CA VAL A 211 -21.78 11.56 -7.54
C VAL A 211 -22.06 10.14 -7.03
N ASN A 212 -21.20 9.21 -7.42
CA ASN A 212 -21.17 7.83 -6.97
C ASN A 212 -19.76 7.28 -7.20
N TYR A 213 -19.50 6.00 -6.84
CA TYR A 213 -18.23 5.36 -7.11
C TYR A 213 -18.01 5.15 -8.60
N GLN A 214 -17.41 6.14 -9.26
CA GLN A 214 -17.11 6.13 -10.69
C GLN A 214 -15.64 6.50 -10.94
N ASP A 215 -15.19 6.17 -12.14
CA ASP A 215 -13.88 6.60 -12.60
C ASP A 215 -13.93 8.06 -13.09
N ALA A 216 -13.78 8.97 -12.14
CA ALA A 216 -13.81 10.39 -12.39
C ALA A 216 -12.47 11.05 -12.05
N ALA A 217 -12.03 11.96 -12.92
CA ALA A 217 -10.95 12.89 -12.62
C ALA A 217 -11.55 14.21 -12.13
N LYS A 218 -11.08 14.67 -10.98
CA LYS A 218 -11.53 15.90 -10.33
C LYS A 218 -10.67 17.08 -10.79
N LEU A 219 -11.30 18.08 -11.36
CA LEU A 219 -10.66 19.35 -11.77
C LEU A 219 -11.20 20.49 -10.94
N ASN A 220 -10.34 21.49 -10.70
CA ASN A 220 -10.83 22.77 -10.19
C ASN A 220 -11.72 23.43 -11.27
N PRO A 221 -12.87 24.01 -10.90
CA PRO A 221 -13.75 24.72 -11.87
C PRO A 221 -13.04 25.78 -12.72
N LYS A 222 -12.02 26.45 -12.20
CA LYS A 222 -11.23 27.44 -12.94
C LYS A 222 -10.42 26.81 -14.07
N ASP A 223 -9.77 25.67 -13.79
CA ASP A 223 -8.98 24.94 -14.78
C ASP A 223 -9.90 24.31 -15.83
N ALA A 224 -11.02 23.75 -15.39
CA ALA A 224 -12.02 23.16 -16.27
C ALA A 224 -12.60 24.20 -17.24
N ALA A 225 -12.96 25.39 -16.76
CA ALA A 225 -13.44 26.49 -17.58
C ALA A 225 -12.41 26.94 -18.62
N ALA A 226 -11.14 27.07 -18.23
CA ALA A 226 -10.05 27.41 -19.15
C ALA A 226 -9.83 26.36 -20.25
N LEU A 227 -10.14 25.09 -19.95
CA LEU A 227 -10.03 23.96 -20.89
C LEU A 227 -11.33 23.67 -21.66
N GLY A 228 -12.42 24.40 -21.40
CA GLY A 228 -13.75 24.16 -21.98
C GLY A 228 -14.36 22.81 -21.57
N ILE A 229 -14.05 22.34 -20.36
CA ILE A 229 -14.49 21.05 -19.83
C ILE A 229 -15.63 21.28 -18.84
N GLU A 230 -16.69 20.48 -19.00
CA GLU A 230 -17.85 20.44 -18.12
C GLU A 230 -17.92 19.13 -17.34
N LYS A 231 -18.68 19.13 -16.26
CA LYS A 231 -18.93 17.90 -15.47
C LYS A 231 -19.62 16.84 -16.34
N GLY A 232 -19.02 15.66 -16.40
CA GLY A 232 -19.52 14.53 -17.17
C GLY A 232 -18.87 14.37 -18.54
N ASP A 233 -18.08 15.33 -18.99
CA ASP A 233 -17.31 15.20 -20.23
C ASP A 233 -16.35 14.02 -20.18
N LYS A 234 -16.20 13.35 -21.31
CA LYS A 234 -15.11 12.40 -21.52
C LYS A 234 -13.84 13.16 -21.81
N ILE A 235 -12.80 12.80 -21.10
CA ILE A 235 -11.50 13.45 -21.19
C ILE A 235 -10.40 12.42 -21.32
N LYS A 236 -9.31 12.83 -21.93
CA LYS A 236 -8.04 12.10 -21.96
C LYS A 236 -7.03 12.83 -21.09
N ILE A 237 -6.39 12.12 -20.19
CA ILE A 237 -5.26 12.60 -19.40
C ILE A 237 -4.00 12.02 -20.00
N ILE A 238 -3.05 12.88 -20.36
CA ILE A 238 -1.82 12.53 -21.07
C ILE A 238 -0.63 13.00 -20.25
N SER A 239 0.32 12.10 -20.03
CA SER A 239 1.61 12.36 -19.39
C SER A 239 2.76 12.07 -20.38
N PRO A 240 4.03 12.34 -20.03
CA PRO A 240 5.17 11.94 -20.85
C PRO A 240 5.29 10.44 -21.11
N VAL A 241 4.65 9.58 -20.30
CA VAL A 241 4.81 8.12 -20.39
C VAL A 241 3.58 7.41 -20.95
N GLY A 242 2.42 8.08 -21.02
CA GLY A 242 1.22 7.45 -21.56
C GLY A 242 -0.05 8.28 -21.40
N GLU A 243 -1.18 7.66 -21.67
CA GLU A 243 -2.49 8.30 -21.64
C GLU A 243 -3.58 7.39 -21.11
N ILE A 244 -4.60 7.98 -20.52
CA ILE A 244 -5.82 7.31 -20.03
C ILE A 244 -7.05 8.12 -20.38
N GLU A 245 -8.19 7.43 -20.51
CA GLU A 245 -9.50 8.05 -20.65
C GLU A 245 -10.32 7.92 -19.37
N CYS A 246 -11.03 8.96 -19.00
CA CYS A 246 -11.93 8.98 -17.85
C CYS A 246 -13.03 10.03 -18.01
N THR A 247 -13.84 10.21 -16.98
CA THR A 247 -14.89 11.24 -16.96
C THR A 247 -14.45 12.41 -16.08
N ALA A 248 -14.70 13.63 -16.52
CA ALA A 248 -14.42 14.82 -15.73
C ALA A 248 -15.49 15.05 -14.65
N THR A 249 -15.06 15.43 -13.45
CA THR A 249 -15.91 16.04 -12.42
C THR A 249 -15.29 17.31 -11.91
N LEU A 250 -16.10 18.23 -11.40
CA LEU A 250 -15.64 19.54 -10.94
C LEU A 250 -15.74 19.63 -9.43
N TRP A 251 -14.65 20.05 -8.78
CA TRP A 251 -14.62 20.21 -7.34
C TRP A 251 -13.61 21.29 -6.92
N GLU A 252 -14.09 22.30 -6.20
CA GLU A 252 -13.26 23.42 -5.71
C GLU A 252 -12.17 22.99 -4.72
N GLY A 253 -12.31 21.82 -4.10
CA GLY A 253 -11.31 21.28 -3.20
C GLY A 253 -10.02 20.77 -3.88
N VAL A 254 -10.00 20.68 -5.21
CA VAL A 254 -8.77 20.46 -5.97
C VAL A 254 -8.09 21.80 -6.18
N ARG A 255 -6.81 21.92 -5.81
CA ARG A 255 -6.00 23.10 -6.05
C ARG A 255 -5.95 23.43 -7.56
N PRO A 256 -6.13 24.71 -7.97
CA PRO A 256 -5.88 25.10 -9.35
C PRO A 256 -4.47 24.68 -9.81
N GLY A 257 -4.36 24.22 -11.06
CA GLY A 257 -3.13 23.65 -11.59
C GLY A 257 -2.93 22.17 -11.25
N CYS A 258 -3.93 21.49 -10.64
CA CYS A 258 -3.90 20.08 -10.34
C CYS A 258 -5.11 19.33 -10.93
N VAL A 259 -4.92 18.04 -11.22
CA VAL A 259 -6.01 17.10 -11.50
C VAL A 259 -5.87 15.91 -10.58
N ALA A 260 -6.94 15.53 -9.89
CA ALA A 260 -6.93 14.44 -8.93
C ALA A 260 -7.79 13.27 -9.43
N LYS A 261 -7.26 12.06 -9.41
CA LYS A 261 -7.98 10.85 -9.83
C LYS A 261 -7.69 9.70 -8.88
N CYS A 262 -8.74 8.99 -8.48
CA CYS A 262 -8.59 7.78 -7.68
C CYS A 262 -7.91 6.67 -8.50
N TYR A 263 -6.99 5.94 -7.87
CA TYR A 263 -6.42 4.75 -8.49
C TYR A 263 -7.36 3.53 -8.38
N GLY A 264 -6.97 2.42 -9.01
CA GLY A 264 -7.68 1.15 -8.92
C GLY A 264 -8.85 1.01 -9.89
N GLN A 265 -8.86 1.79 -10.96
CA GLN A 265 -9.81 1.71 -12.08
C GLN A 265 -9.09 1.19 -13.35
N GLY A 266 -9.82 1.07 -14.46
CA GLY A 266 -9.25 0.64 -15.72
C GLY A 266 -9.11 -0.88 -15.87
N HIS A 267 -9.85 -1.64 -15.08
CA HIS A 267 -9.90 -3.11 -15.19
C HIS A 267 -10.74 -3.52 -16.41
N TRP A 268 -10.21 -4.43 -17.22
CA TRP A 268 -10.91 -4.94 -18.41
C TRP A 268 -11.37 -6.40 -18.26
N ALA A 269 -10.75 -7.19 -17.36
CA ALA A 269 -11.02 -8.61 -17.14
C ALA A 269 -11.18 -9.01 -15.67
N TYR A 270 -11.23 -8.06 -14.74
CA TYR A 270 -11.38 -8.32 -13.29
C TYR A 270 -12.79 -8.77 -12.92
N GLY A 271 -13.82 -8.28 -13.66
CA GLY A 271 -15.21 -8.63 -13.47
C GLY A 271 -16.11 -7.73 -14.31
N SER A 272 -17.38 -8.12 -14.44
CA SER A 272 -18.36 -7.44 -15.30
C SER A 272 -18.72 -6.01 -14.84
N ARG A 273 -18.53 -5.70 -13.54
CA ARG A 273 -18.76 -4.34 -13.03
C ARG A 273 -17.55 -3.44 -13.20
N ALA A 274 -16.35 -4.01 -13.09
CA ALA A 274 -15.10 -3.28 -13.24
C ALA A 274 -14.77 -2.95 -14.71
N ALA A 275 -15.36 -3.66 -15.67
CA ALA A 275 -15.17 -3.44 -17.09
C ALA A 275 -16.42 -2.78 -17.72
N GLU A 276 -16.23 -2.02 -18.79
CA GLU A 276 -17.32 -1.54 -19.63
C GLU A 276 -17.83 -2.68 -20.53
N VAL A 277 -16.88 -3.42 -21.14
CA VAL A 277 -17.12 -4.67 -21.85
C VAL A 277 -16.12 -5.70 -21.33
N PHE A 278 -16.59 -6.69 -20.59
CA PHE A 278 -15.76 -7.72 -19.98
C PHE A 278 -14.82 -8.39 -20.98
N GLY A 279 -13.55 -8.43 -20.65
CA GLY A 279 -12.49 -9.00 -21.47
C GLY A 279 -12.05 -8.15 -22.68
N LYS A 280 -12.69 -6.98 -22.91
CA LYS A 280 -12.43 -6.15 -24.10
C LYS A 280 -12.17 -4.68 -23.80
N LYS A 281 -13.03 -4.05 -22.99
CA LYS A 281 -12.98 -2.61 -22.77
C LYS A 281 -13.01 -2.30 -21.27
N PRO A 282 -11.99 -1.61 -20.74
CA PRO A 282 -11.97 -1.20 -19.34
C PRO A 282 -13.05 -0.13 -19.07
N ARG A 283 -13.50 -0.09 -17.84
CA ARG A 283 -14.24 1.06 -17.31
C ARG A 283 -13.23 2.03 -16.73
N GLY A 284 -13.12 3.20 -17.40
CA GLY A 284 -12.16 4.23 -17.02
C GLY A 284 -10.70 3.86 -17.27
N GLY A 285 -9.78 4.64 -16.70
CA GLY A 285 -8.34 4.56 -16.91
C GLY A 285 -7.56 4.05 -15.70
N ASN A 286 -6.56 3.24 -15.97
CA ASN A 286 -5.59 2.83 -14.95
C ASN A 286 -4.49 3.88 -14.82
N ASN A 287 -4.38 4.52 -13.65
CA ASN A 287 -3.41 5.58 -13.40
C ASN A 287 -1.94 5.14 -13.66
N ASN A 288 -1.63 3.87 -13.48
CA ASN A 288 -0.29 3.35 -13.74
C ASN A 288 0.18 3.52 -15.20
N TYR A 289 -0.73 3.73 -16.16
CA TYR A 289 -0.34 4.00 -17.54
C TYR A 289 0.21 5.41 -17.76
N ILE A 290 -0.04 6.33 -16.84
CA ILE A 290 0.44 7.73 -16.92
C ILE A 290 1.46 8.07 -15.84
N LEU A 291 1.73 7.17 -14.91
CA LEU A 291 2.72 7.37 -13.85
C LEU A 291 4.07 6.80 -14.27
N PRO A 292 5.18 7.53 -14.06
CA PRO A 292 6.52 7.01 -14.34
C PRO A 292 6.90 5.92 -13.34
N ALA A 293 7.71 4.97 -13.78
CA ALA A 293 8.34 4.00 -12.89
C ALA A 293 9.51 4.67 -12.16
N ASP A 294 9.22 5.39 -11.10
CA ASP A 294 10.23 6.08 -10.30
C ASP A 294 10.17 5.70 -8.83
N TYR A 295 11.26 5.91 -8.13
CA TYR A 295 11.41 5.59 -6.72
C TYR A 295 12.36 6.59 -6.04
N ASP A 296 12.16 6.81 -4.77
CA ASP A 296 13.11 7.53 -3.93
C ASP A 296 14.39 6.72 -3.80
N ARG A 297 15.51 7.33 -4.19
CA ARG A 297 16.80 6.63 -4.31
C ARG A 297 17.38 6.20 -2.97
N LEU A 298 17.02 6.88 -1.89
CA LEU A 298 17.52 6.60 -0.57
C LEU A 298 16.70 5.51 0.14
N SER A 299 15.38 5.63 0.11
CA SER A 299 14.48 4.68 0.79
C SER A 299 14.04 3.51 -0.09
N GLY A 300 14.13 3.62 -1.41
CA GLY A 300 13.58 2.66 -2.35
C GLY A 300 12.05 2.69 -2.45
N SER A 301 11.39 3.62 -1.77
CA SER A 301 9.93 3.76 -1.82
C SER A 301 9.48 4.37 -3.14
N SER A 302 8.24 4.06 -3.54
CA SER A 302 7.62 4.68 -4.72
C SER A 302 7.59 6.20 -4.62
N ALA A 303 8.04 6.90 -5.66
CA ALA A 303 8.16 8.36 -5.71
C ALA A 303 7.28 8.99 -6.80
N TYR A 304 6.16 8.37 -7.15
CA TYR A 304 5.30 8.82 -8.26
C TYR A 304 4.02 9.54 -7.81
N TYR A 305 3.73 9.57 -6.51
CA TYR A 305 2.56 10.28 -5.98
C TYR A 305 2.75 11.79 -6.13
N SER A 306 1.93 12.42 -6.99
CA SER A 306 1.97 13.86 -7.25
C SER A 306 3.30 14.38 -7.83
N THR A 307 4.09 13.52 -8.48
CA THR A 307 5.35 13.88 -9.15
C THR A 307 5.25 13.81 -10.68
N THR A 308 4.05 13.75 -11.22
CA THR A 308 3.81 13.66 -12.68
C THR A 308 2.99 14.84 -13.16
N ARG A 309 3.45 15.49 -14.23
CA ARG A 309 2.68 16.49 -14.95
C ARG A 309 1.88 15.86 -16.07
N VAL A 310 0.72 16.44 -16.31
CA VAL A 310 -0.20 15.97 -17.34
C VAL A 310 -0.82 17.13 -18.09
N LYS A 311 -1.33 16.84 -19.29
CA LYS A 311 -2.30 17.67 -20.00
C LYS A 311 -3.62 16.93 -20.14
N ILE A 312 -4.70 17.69 -20.29
CA ILE A 312 -6.05 17.15 -20.47
C ILE A 312 -6.60 17.61 -21.80
N VAL A 313 -7.23 16.66 -22.49
CA VAL A 313 -7.91 16.88 -23.76
C VAL A 313 -9.37 16.43 -23.62
N LYS A 314 -10.33 17.28 -24.00
CA LYS A 314 -11.75 16.91 -24.15
C LYS A 314 -11.92 15.99 -25.36
N LEU A 315 -12.66 14.88 -25.23
CA LEU A 315 -12.92 13.91 -26.28
C LEU A 315 -14.23 14.19 -27.01
#